data_e9c93194718f60b9d52aedf087666868
#
_entry.id   e9c93194718f60b9d52aedf087666868
#
_cell.length_a   1.000
_cell.length_b   1.000
_cell.length_c   1.000
_cell.angle_alpha   90.00
_cell.angle_beta   90.00
_cell.angle_gamma   90.00
#
_symmetry.space_group_name_H-M   'P 1'
#
loop_
_entity.id
_entity.type
_entity.pdbx_description
1 polymer ?
#
loop_
_entity_poly.entity_id
_entity_poly.type
_entity_poly.pdbx_seq_one_letter_code
_entity_poly.pdbx_strand_id
1 'polypeptide(L)'
;MLFNSYVFMLAFLPLTLLGYFLLGKLPQRVQLNKVFLVLASFVFYGYNNPSYVPIIAGSILVNYVLSQLMLSQEKKAIRLPLMLLGLAINLGVLFYFKYHDFFFDNMNHAFGLHLTLNRVALPLGISFFTFQQLSYVIDSYRRTVPRYNILDYSLFVTFFPQLIAGPIVLHSEIVPQFADPKNRSFNFNNFAPGLYAFARGLVKKVIIADTFAAAVDAGFASALTLNTAEAWFVAIGYTLQLYFDFSGYCDMATGIALMFNIQLPINFNSPYKSLNIREFWQRWHITLSRFLTTYIYFPLGGSRKGMARTCINLMLVFLVSGLWHGAGWLFLLWGLMHGAASVFYRLFRKQYDALHPALQWLINFGFIVVAWVFFRAASLTDALAIVKSMFMMDFAPISSAITSAFALPGGFHPGYNAVYMMVWYLASLFACLGMRNTYEKTMAFRPTVANSLSTVLMILYCTLSLSSVSVFLYFNF
;
A
#
# COMPACT_ATOMS: atom_id res chain seq x y z
N MET A 1 5.21 14.71 -3.97
CA MET A 1 4.10 15.49 -3.36
C MET A 1 3.19 14.54 -2.62
N LEU A 2 2.49 14.97 -1.56
CA LEU A 2 1.57 14.13 -0.79
C LEU A 2 0.12 14.51 -1.10
N PHE A 3 -0.79 13.52 -1.18
CA PHE A 3 -2.21 13.78 -1.46
C PHE A 3 -2.90 14.59 -0.36
N ASN A 4 -2.47 14.43 0.90
CA ASN A 4 -2.93 15.19 2.06
C ASN A 4 -2.12 16.49 2.27
N SER A 5 -1.78 17.22 1.21
CA SER A 5 -1.12 18.52 1.30
C SER A 5 -1.92 19.61 0.61
N TYR A 6 -1.83 20.84 1.12
CA TYR A 6 -2.51 22.02 0.53
C TYR A 6 -2.12 22.23 -0.92
N VAL A 7 -0.81 22.09 -1.24
CA VAL A 7 -0.30 22.26 -2.61
C VAL A 7 -0.92 21.27 -3.57
N PHE A 8 -1.09 20.01 -3.12
CA PHE A 8 -1.73 19.00 -3.94
C PHE A 8 -3.21 19.28 -4.15
N MET A 9 -3.96 19.50 -3.06
CA MET A 9 -5.42 19.62 -3.10
C MET A 9 -5.89 20.91 -3.76
N LEU A 10 -5.21 22.05 -3.49
CA LEU A 10 -5.67 23.37 -3.93
C LEU A 10 -5.03 23.86 -5.23
N ALA A 11 -3.88 23.30 -5.61
CA ALA A 11 -3.17 23.75 -6.81
C ALA A 11 -2.95 22.60 -7.80
N PHE A 12 -2.18 21.58 -7.42
CA PHE A 12 -1.74 20.54 -8.36
C PHE A 12 -2.91 19.76 -8.98
N LEU A 13 -3.80 19.21 -8.15
CA LEU A 13 -4.92 18.38 -8.64
C LEU A 13 -5.90 19.20 -9.51
N PRO A 14 -6.39 20.39 -9.10
CA PRO A 14 -7.26 21.19 -9.94
C PRO A 14 -6.62 21.59 -11.28
N LEU A 15 -5.36 22.06 -11.26
CA LEU A 15 -4.65 22.44 -12.49
C LEU A 15 -4.41 21.26 -13.42
N THR A 16 -4.09 20.08 -12.86
CA THR A 16 -3.86 18.88 -13.66
C THR A 16 -5.15 18.37 -14.27
N LEU A 17 -6.26 18.38 -13.54
CA LEU A 17 -7.60 18.03 -14.08
C LEU A 17 -8.01 18.99 -15.20
N LEU A 18 -7.89 20.30 -14.95
CA LEU A 18 -8.22 21.31 -15.95
C LEU A 18 -7.39 21.14 -17.24
N GLY A 19 -6.05 21.00 -17.10
CA GLY A 19 -5.15 20.80 -18.24
C GLY A 19 -5.46 19.52 -19.00
N TYR A 20 -5.71 18.41 -18.32
CA TYR A 20 -6.04 17.13 -18.95
C TYR A 20 -7.31 17.21 -19.81
N PHE A 21 -8.39 17.77 -19.27
CA PHE A 21 -9.66 17.86 -19.99
C PHE A 21 -9.68 18.97 -21.06
N LEU A 22 -8.96 20.08 -20.86
CA LEU A 22 -8.82 21.11 -21.90
C LEU A 22 -8.05 20.58 -23.11
N LEU A 23 -6.92 19.92 -22.89
CA LEU A 23 -6.13 19.29 -23.96
C LEU A 23 -6.86 18.11 -24.59
N GLY A 24 -7.70 17.42 -23.83
CA GLY A 24 -8.56 16.32 -24.31
C GLY A 24 -9.60 16.75 -25.36
N LYS A 25 -10.01 18.05 -25.37
CA LYS A 25 -10.95 18.61 -26.35
C LYS A 25 -10.33 18.84 -27.74
N LEU A 26 -9.00 18.73 -27.86
CA LEU A 26 -8.30 18.96 -29.13
C LEU A 26 -8.31 17.67 -29.97
N PRO A 27 -9.18 17.54 -30.97
CA PRO A 27 -9.46 16.24 -31.63
C PRO A 27 -8.27 15.64 -32.37
N GLN A 28 -7.35 16.44 -32.86
CA GLN A 28 -6.20 16.01 -33.67
C GLN A 28 -4.92 15.72 -32.84
N ARG A 29 -4.96 15.91 -31.50
CA ARG A 29 -3.77 15.83 -30.64
C ARG A 29 -3.98 14.90 -29.45
N VAL A 30 -4.45 13.68 -29.75
CA VAL A 30 -4.66 12.59 -28.75
C VAL A 30 -3.47 12.39 -27.82
N GLN A 31 -2.27 12.71 -28.26
CA GLN A 31 -1.06 12.50 -27.46
C GLN A 31 -0.75 13.65 -26.52
N LEU A 32 -1.31 14.87 -26.70
CA LEU A 32 -0.97 16.02 -25.86
C LEU A 32 -1.46 15.86 -24.41
N ASN A 33 -2.67 15.36 -24.21
CA ASN A 33 -3.17 15.12 -22.86
C ASN A 33 -2.38 14.01 -22.13
N LYS A 34 -1.89 12.98 -22.88
CA LYS A 34 -1.02 11.96 -22.33
C LYS A 34 0.36 12.52 -21.97
N VAL A 35 0.97 13.33 -22.86
CA VAL A 35 2.24 14.02 -22.61
C VAL A 35 2.11 14.90 -21.38
N PHE A 36 1.06 15.72 -21.31
CA PHE A 36 0.77 16.57 -20.18
C PHE A 36 0.68 15.76 -18.87
N LEU A 37 -0.03 14.64 -18.89
CA LEU A 37 -0.22 13.80 -17.71
C LEU A 37 1.10 13.12 -17.26
N VAL A 38 1.96 12.70 -18.20
CA VAL A 38 3.31 12.20 -17.90
C VAL A 38 4.16 13.29 -17.26
N LEU A 39 4.16 14.50 -17.83
CA LEU A 39 4.91 15.64 -17.28
C LEU A 39 4.41 16.03 -15.88
N ALA A 40 3.09 16.13 -15.71
CA ALA A 40 2.48 16.37 -14.39
C ALA A 40 2.87 15.27 -13.38
N SER A 41 2.92 14.02 -13.81
CA SER A 41 3.34 12.89 -12.96
C SER A 41 4.83 13.00 -12.56
N PHE A 42 5.71 13.42 -13.45
CA PHE A 42 7.11 13.71 -13.10
C PHE A 42 7.22 14.90 -12.15
N VAL A 43 6.43 15.96 -12.31
CA VAL A 43 6.38 17.08 -11.36
C VAL A 43 5.90 16.59 -10.00
N PHE A 44 4.84 15.79 -9.96
CA PHE A 44 4.34 15.18 -8.71
C PHE A 44 5.42 14.36 -8.00
N TYR A 45 6.12 13.51 -8.75
CA TYR A 45 7.14 12.60 -8.23
C TYR A 45 8.39 13.36 -7.74
N GLY A 46 8.89 14.28 -8.54
CA GLY A 46 10.09 15.07 -8.25
C GLY A 46 9.90 16.23 -7.28
N TYR A 47 8.67 16.52 -6.86
CA TYR A 47 8.36 17.70 -6.05
C TYR A 47 9.18 17.81 -4.76
N ASN A 48 9.33 16.71 -4.03
CA ASN A 48 10.11 16.70 -2.78
C ASN A 48 11.60 16.46 -3.01
N ASN A 49 11.95 15.69 -4.04
CA ASN A 49 13.33 15.39 -4.41
C ASN A 49 13.45 15.19 -5.93
N PRO A 50 13.89 16.19 -6.68
CA PRO A 50 14.04 16.11 -8.14
C PRO A 50 15.05 15.05 -8.60
N SER A 51 16.03 14.67 -7.76
CA SER A 51 17.03 13.67 -8.13
C SER A 51 16.46 12.25 -8.31
N TYR A 52 15.23 12.00 -7.89
CA TYR A 52 14.56 10.73 -8.13
C TYR A 52 14.00 10.61 -9.56
N VAL A 53 13.75 11.74 -10.26
CA VAL A 53 13.19 11.75 -11.62
C VAL A 53 14.09 11.06 -12.63
N PRO A 54 15.42 11.30 -12.69
CA PRO A 54 16.30 10.57 -13.58
C PRO A 54 16.31 9.06 -13.35
N ILE A 55 16.13 8.60 -12.10
CA ILE A 55 16.12 7.17 -11.77
C ILE A 55 14.92 6.49 -12.40
N ILE A 56 13.72 7.01 -12.19
CA ILE A 56 12.50 6.43 -12.78
C ILE A 56 12.49 6.59 -14.31
N ALA A 57 12.94 7.72 -14.84
CA ALA A 57 13.02 7.94 -16.28
C ALA A 57 14.00 6.99 -16.96
N GLY A 58 15.19 6.79 -16.38
CA GLY A 58 16.17 5.82 -16.85
C GLY A 58 15.64 4.39 -16.78
N SER A 59 14.96 4.03 -15.69
CA SER A 59 14.32 2.73 -15.53
C SER A 59 13.23 2.49 -16.58
N ILE A 60 12.39 3.49 -16.88
CA ILE A 60 11.38 3.43 -17.95
C ILE A 60 12.04 3.17 -19.29
N LEU A 61 13.08 3.95 -19.64
CA LEU A 61 13.76 3.84 -20.92
C LEU A 61 14.38 2.45 -21.13
N VAL A 62 15.10 1.96 -20.13
CA VAL A 62 15.78 0.65 -20.20
C VAL A 62 14.75 -0.48 -20.35
N ASN A 63 13.71 -0.50 -19.51
CA ASN A 63 12.69 -1.54 -19.58
C ASN A 63 11.86 -1.47 -20.88
N TYR A 64 11.57 -0.27 -21.36
CA TYR A 64 10.91 -0.07 -22.64
C TYR A 64 11.73 -0.67 -23.79
N VAL A 65 13.02 -0.31 -23.90
CA VAL A 65 13.91 -0.81 -24.96
C VAL A 65 14.01 -2.33 -24.90
N LEU A 66 14.28 -2.91 -23.72
CA LEU A 66 14.35 -4.37 -23.56
C LEU A 66 13.05 -5.06 -23.97
N SER A 67 11.90 -4.49 -23.59
CA SER A 67 10.59 -5.04 -23.94
C SER A 67 10.32 -4.95 -25.45
N GLN A 68 10.68 -3.84 -26.11
CA GLN A 68 10.56 -3.72 -27.57
C GLN A 68 11.46 -4.73 -28.31
N LEU A 69 12.71 -4.90 -27.82
CA LEU A 69 13.62 -5.92 -28.35
C LEU A 69 13.04 -7.34 -28.20
N MET A 70 12.47 -7.68 -27.03
CA MET A 70 11.83 -8.98 -26.82
C MET A 70 10.61 -9.19 -27.74
N LEU A 71 9.77 -8.18 -27.90
CA LEU A 71 8.57 -8.25 -28.73
C LEU A 71 8.88 -8.32 -30.24
N SER A 72 10.07 -7.84 -30.66
CA SER A 72 10.54 -7.98 -32.05
C SER A 72 11.08 -9.38 -32.36
N GLN A 73 11.45 -10.18 -31.35
CA GLN A 73 12.06 -11.50 -31.54
C GLN A 73 11.03 -12.62 -31.43
N GLU A 74 11.04 -13.55 -32.39
CA GLU A 74 10.20 -14.74 -32.32
C GLU A 74 10.81 -15.86 -31.49
N LYS A 75 12.14 -16.01 -31.58
CA LYS A 75 12.88 -17.09 -30.92
C LYS A 75 12.94 -16.87 -29.39
N LYS A 76 12.41 -17.84 -28.65
CA LYS A 76 12.41 -17.85 -27.19
C LYS A 76 13.84 -17.77 -26.62
N ALA A 77 14.81 -18.41 -27.30
CA ALA A 77 16.22 -18.41 -26.91
C ALA A 77 16.84 -17.00 -26.87
N ILE A 78 16.37 -16.06 -27.72
CA ILE A 78 16.84 -14.67 -27.72
C ILE A 78 16.09 -13.84 -26.67
N ARG A 79 14.80 -14.12 -26.46
CA ARG A 79 14.00 -13.39 -25.48
C ARG A 79 14.36 -13.68 -24.02
N LEU A 80 14.82 -14.93 -23.74
CA LEU A 80 15.16 -15.33 -22.37
C LEU A 80 16.30 -14.50 -21.76
N PRO A 81 17.48 -14.34 -22.42
CA PRO A 81 18.56 -13.49 -21.88
C PRO A 81 18.15 -12.02 -21.74
N LEU A 82 17.33 -11.48 -22.65
CA LEU A 82 16.80 -10.11 -22.53
C LEU A 82 15.87 -9.95 -21.30
N MET A 83 15.02 -10.95 -21.05
CA MET A 83 14.19 -10.97 -19.83
C MET A 83 15.05 -11.05 -18.57
N LEU A 84 16.02 -11.97 -18.54
CA LEU A 84 16.91 -12.11 -17.38
C LEU A 84 17.72 -10.83 -17.13
N LEU A 85 18.18 -10.15 -18.19
CA LEU A 85 18.84 -8.86 -18.08
C LEU A 85 17.89 -7.80 -17.49
N GLY A 86 16.64 -7.73 -17.97
CA GLY A 86 15.63 -6.82 -17.43
C GLY A 86 15.33 -7.10 -15.96
N LEU A 87 15.20 -8.38 -15.55
CA LEU A 87 15.04 -8.76 -14.14
C LEU A 87 16.26 -8.34 -13.32
N ALA A 88 17.49 -8.62 -13.81
CA ALA A 88 18.73 -8.29 -13.11
C ALA A 88 18.89 -6.78 -12.91
N ILE A 89 18.58 -5.96 -13.91
CA ILE A 89 18.66 -4.49 -13.81
C ILE A 89 17.63 -3.98 -12.77
N ASN A 90 16.36 -4.39 -12.87
CA ASN A 90 15.32 -3.93 -11.93
C ASN A 90 15.61 -4.36 -10.50
N LEU A 91 15.99 -5.62 -10.29
CA LEU A 91 16.32 -6.14 -8.97
C LEU A 91 17.66 -5.57 -8.46
N GLY A 92 18.63 -5.31 -9.34
CA GLY A 92 19.89 -4.67 -8.98
C GLY A 92 19.71 -3.23 -8.51
N VAL A 93 18.88 -2.44 -9.21
CA VAL A 93 18.52 -1.09 -8.78
C VAL A 93 17.79 -1.13 -7.44
N LEU A 94 16.80 -2.03 -7.28
CA LEU A 94 16.09 -2.20 -6.02
C LEU A 94 17.04 -2.65 -4.89
N PHE A 95 17.97 -3.56 -5.16
CA PHE A 95 18.99 -4.00 -4.21
C PHE A 95 19.86 -2.83 -3.75
N TYR A 96 20.37 -2.03 -4.68
CA TYR A 96 21.24 -0.90 -4.38
C TYR A 96 20.58 0.13 -3.46
N PHE A 97 19.33 0.50 -3.72
CA PHE A 97 18.65 1.51 -2.93
C PHE A 97 18.00 0.98 -1.64
N LYS A 98 17.56 -0.28 -1.59
CA LYS A 98 16.78 -0.81 -0.48
C LYS A 98 17.52 -1.83 0.38
N TYR A 99 18.32 -2.71 -0.24
CA TYR A 99 18.88 -3.87 0.48
C TYR A 99 20.37 -3.80 0.69
N HIS A 100 21.08 -2.88 0.04
CA HIS A 100 22.56 -2.76 0.09
C HIS A 100 23.03 -2.71 1.55
N ASP A 101 22.57 -1.73 2.31
CA ASP A 101 23.07 -1.51 3.66
C ASP A 101 22.69 -2.67 4.59
N PHE A 102 21.49 -3.22 4.48
CA PHE A 102 21.09 -4.41 5.24
C PHE A 102 21.99 -5.62 4.91
N PHE A 103 22.30 -5.85 3.65
CA PHE A 103 23.16 -6.97 3.24
C PHE A 103 24.58 -6.79 3.75
N PHE A 104 25.21 -5.62 3.52
CA PHE A 104 26.57 -5.36 3.94
C PHE A 104 26.75 -5.28 5.46
N ASP A 105 25.75 -4.77 6.18
CA ASP A 105 25.73 -4.78 7.65
C ASP A 105 25.74 -6.21 8.20
N ASN A 106 24.91 -7.11 7.64
CA ASN A 106 24.93 -8.52 8.02
C ASN A 106 26.26 -9.20 7.66
N MET A 107 26.89 -8.87 6.53
CA MET A 107 28.23 -9.39 6.17
C MET A 107 29.29 -8.90 7.13
N ASN A 108 29.26 -7.62 7.52
CA ASN A 108 30.17 -7.06 8.51
C ASN A 108 30.05 -7.80 9.85
N HIS A 109 28.83 -8.03 10.34
CA HIS A 109 28.60 -8.75 11.58
C HIS A 109 28.99 -10.24 11.51
N ALA A 110 28.68 -10.92 10.41
CA ALA A 110 28.91 -12.36 10.29
C ALA A 110 30.40 -12.71 10.06
N PHE A 111 31.14 -11.87 9.36
CA PHE A 111 32.52 -12.17 8.89
C PHE A 111 33.55 -11.18 9.45
N GLY A 112 33.19 -10.23 10.29
CA GLY A 112 34.10 -9.21 10.81
C GLY A 112 34.65 -8.28 9.72
N LEU A 113 33.91 -8.06 8.65
CA LEU A 113 34.28 -7.18 7.56
C LEU A 113 33.99 -5.72 7.91
N HIS A 114 34.64 -4.80 7.21
CA HIS A 114 34.44 -3.34 7.35
C HIS A 114 33.95 -2.73 6.03
N LEU A 115 32.93 -3.36 5.42
CA LEU A 115 32.33 -2.87 4.19
C LEU A 115 31.58 -1.57 4.46
N THR A 116 31.74 -0.59 3.58
CA THR A 116 31.11 0.71 3.73
C THR A 116 29.60 0.63 3.42
N LEU A 117 28.79 1.25 4.27
CA LEU A 117 27.35 1.42 4.08
C LEU A 117 27.12 2.72 3.29
N ASN A 118 26.32 2.65 2.23
CA ASN A 118 26.10 3.80 1.36
C ASN A 118 25.10 4.82 1.95
N ARG A 119 24.22 4.41 2.86
CA ARG A 119 23.16 5.22 3.49
C ARG A 119 22.37 6.06 2.48
N VAL A 120 22.10 5.48 1.30
CA VAL A 120 21.41 6.17 0.20
C VAL A 120 19.94 6.28 0.54
N ALA A 121 19.38 7.48 0.36
CA ALA A 121 17.95 7.69 0.57
C ALA A 121 17.12 6.87 -0.43
N LEU A 122 16.13 6.13 0.08
CA LEU A 122 15.26 5.29 -0.73
C LEU A 122 14.36 6.15 -1.64
N PRO A 123 14.41 6.00 -2.97
CA PRO A 123 13.48 6.71 -3.86
C PRO A 123 12.04 6.28 -3.61
N LEU A 124 11.15 7.26 -3.42
CA LEU A 124 9.74 6.99 -3.17
C LEU A 124 9.14 6.10 -4.26
N GLY A 125 8.39 5.08 -3.84
CA GLY A 125 7.69 4.18 -4.75
C GLY A 125 8.57 3.22 -5.56
N ILE A 126 9.90 3.14 -5.30
CA ILE A 126 10.79 2.27 -6.06
C ILE A 126 10.33 0.81 -6.04
N SER A 127 9.87 0.30 -4.92
CA SER A 127 9.33 -1.06 -4.78
C SER A 127 8.08 -1.28 -5.65
N PHE A 128 7.22 -0.26 -5.78
CA PHE A 128 5.97 -0.33 -6.54
C PHE A 128 6.24 -0.28 -8.06
N PHE A 129 6.97 0.73 -8.55
CA PHE A 129 7.23 0.81 -9.98
C PHE A 129 8.16 -0.32 -10.46
N THR A 130 9.03 -0.85 -9.60
CA THR A 130 9.81 -2.05 -9.92
C THR A 130 8.89 -3.24 -10.20
N PHE A 131 7.88 -3.51 -9.36
CA PHE A 131 6.95 -4.60 -9.61
C PHE A 131 6.10 -4.40 -10.88
N GLN A 132 5.67 -3.19 -11.15
CA GLN A 132 4.99 -2.87 -12.42
C GLN A 132 5.88 -3.18 -13.62
N GLN A 133 7.14 -2.75 -13.60
CA GLN A 133 8.05 -2.96 -14.70
C GLN A 133 8.48 -4.43 -14.83
N LEU A 134 8.71 -5.14 -13.71
CA LEU A 134 8.94 -6.59 -13.72
C LEU A 134 7.78 -7.36 -14.35
N SER A 135 6.53 -6.99 -14.03
CA SER A 135 5.36 -7.61 -14.66
C SER A 135 5.37 -7.43 -16.18
N TYR A 136 5.64 -6.20 -16.64
CA TYR A 136 5.69 -5.90 -18.06
C TYR A 136 6.84 -6.62 -18.80
N VAL A 137 8.02 -6.69 -18.20
CA VAL A 137 9.18 -7.43 -18.76
C VAL A 137 8.87 -8.92 -18.88
N ILE A 138 8.28 -9.53 -17.85
CA ILE A 138 7.91 -10.96 -17.87
C ILE A 138 6.80 -11.21 -18.90
N ASP A 139 5.81 -10.34 -18.96
CA ASP A 139 4.69 -10.50 -19.90
C ASP A 139 5.13 -10.22 -21.35
N SER A 140 6.12 -9.36 -21.58
CA SER A 140 6.77 -9.17 -22.88
C SER A 140 7.50 -10.44 -23.34
N TYR A 141 8.23 -11.11 -22.42
CA TYR A 141 8.82 -12.41 -22.70
C TYR A 141 7.79 -13.47 -23.05
N ARG A 142 6.64 -13.50 -22.35
CA ARG A 142 5.51 -14.40 -22.61
C ARG A 142 4.75 -14.05 -23.88
N ARG A 143 4.95 -12.87 -24.46
CA ARG A 143 4.18 -12.31 -25.58
C ARG A 143 2.69 -12.13 -25.28
N THR A 144 2.37 -11.81 -24.05
CA THR A 144 1.00 -11.53 -23.60
C THR A 144 0.67 -10.03 -23.65
N VAL A 145 1.64 -9.19 -24.04
CA VAL A 145 1.49 -7.74 -24.15
C VAL A 145 1.51 -7.27 -25.60
N PRO A 146 0.69 -6.28 -25.99
CA PRO A 146 0.84 -5.60 -27.25
C PRO A 146 2.06 -4.68 -27.27
N ARG A 147 2.48 -4.25 -28.44
CA ARG A 147 3.53 -3.22 -28.55
C ARG A 147 2.95 -1.86 -28.20
N TYR A 148 3.29 -1.34 -27.07
CA TYR A 148 2.99 0.05 -26.70
C TYR A 148 4.06 1.00 -27.22
N ASN A 149 3.68 2.26 -27.48
CA ASN A 149 4.64 3.33 -27.70
C ASN A 149 5.24 3.78 -26.34
N ILE A 150 6.32 4.56 -26.39
CA ILE A 150 7.03 5.02 -25.17
C ILE A 150 6.12 5.86 -24.27
N LEU A 151 5.19 6.64 -24.84
CA LEU A 151 4.31 7.50 -24.07
C LEU A 151 3.28 6.70 -23.27
N ASP A 152 2.67 5.67 -23.90
CA ASP A 152 1.72 4.78 -23.23
C ASP A 152 2.42 3.96 -22.12
N TYR A 153 3.65 3.50 -22.39
CA TYR A 153 4.44 2.80 -21.38
C TYR A 153 4.86 3.72 -20.22
N SER A 154 5.30 4.95 -20.53
CA SER A 154 5.65 5.93 -19.49
C SER A 154 4.44 6.24 -18.62
N LEU A 155 3.27 6.43 -19.22
CA LEU A 155 2.05 6.71 -18.49
C LEU A 155 1.62 5.54 -17.59
N PHE A 156 1.77 4.28 -18.07
CA PHE A 156 1.55 3.08 -17.26
C PHE A 156 2.41 3.08 -15.99
N VAL A 157 3.68 3.50 -16.09
CA VAL A 157 4.59 3.50 -14.93
C VAL A 157 4.39 4.74 -14.06
N THR A 158 4.22 5.93 -14.67
CA THR A 158 4.30 7.21 -13.95
C THR A 158 2.96 7.78 -13.50
N PHE A 159 1.83 7.26 -13.89
CA PHE A 159 0.53 7.84 -13.54
C PHE A 159 0.43 8.15 -12.04
N PHE A 160 0.47 9.43 -11.70
CA PHE A 160 0.74 9.89 -10.34
C PHE A 160 -0.21 9.35 -9.25
N PRO A 161 -1.50 9.04 -9.51
CA PRO A 161 -2.37 8.50 -8.47
C PRO A 161 -1.90 7.15 -7.91
N GLN A 162 -1.29 6.30 -8.74
CA GLN A 162 -0.83 4.97 -8.33
C GLN A 162 0.68 4.89 -8.05
N LEU A 163 1.48 5.87 -8.57
CA LEU A 163 2.93 5.76 -8.70
C LEU A 163 3.67 5.43 -7.39
N ILE A 164 3.32 6.06 -6.27
CA ILE A 164 4.13 6.00 -5.05
C ILE A 164 3.75 4.79 -4.19
N ALA A 165 2.48 4.67 -3.80
CA ALA A 165 1.96 3.60 -2.94
C ALA A 165 0.51 3.20 -3.30
N GLY A 166 0.08 3.49 -4.54
CA GLY A 166 -1.23 3.10 -5.05
C GLY A 166 -1.34 1.59 -5.32
N PRO A 167 -2.49 1.14 -5.80
CA PRO A 167 -2.65 -0.24 -6.25
C PRO A 167 -1.62 -0.60 -7.33
N ILE A 168 -0.99 -1.78 -7.23
CA ILE A 168 -0.09 -2.29 -8.28
C ILE A 168 -0.93 -2.71 -9.48
N VAL A 169 -0.90 -1.90 -10.54
CA VAL A 169 -1.66 -2.14 -11.76
C VAL A 169 -0.87 -2.95 -12.77
N LEU A 170 -1.59 -3.66 -13.64
CA LEU A 170 -1.03 -4.27 -14.83
C LEU A 170 -1.25 -3.34 -16.04
N HIS A 171 -0.35 -3.42 -17.03
CA HIS A 171 -0.46 -2.62 -18.26
C HIS A 171 -1.82 -2.80 -18.96
N SER A 172 -2.35 -4.02 -18.94
CA SER A 172 -3.65 -4.38 -19.56
C SER A 172 -4.86 -3.73 -18.85
N GLU A 173 -4.71 -3.28 -17.63
CA GLU A 173 -5.80 -2.64 -16.87
C GLU A 173 -5.87 -1.15 -17.12
N ILE A 174 -4.74 -0.49 -17.36
CA ILE A 174 -4.69 0.98 -17.38
C ILE A 174 -4.44 1.56 -18.78
N VAL A 175 -3.56 0.98 -19.58
CA VAL A 175 -3.20 1.53 -20.90
C VAL A 175 -4.39 1.64 -21.85
N PRO A 176 -5.29 0.63 -21.95
CA PRO A 176 -6.48 0.75 -22.79
C PRO A 176 -7.41 1.91 -22.39
N GLN A 177 -7.48 2.24 -21.11
CA GLN A 177 -8.32 3.34 -20.61
C GLN A 177 -7.80 4.71 -21.07
N PHE A 178 -6.48 4.89 -21.15
CA PHE A 178 -5.88 6.12 -21.70
C PHE A 178 -6.05 6.22 -23.23
N ALA A 179 -6.25 5.10 -23.91
CA ALA A 179 -6.51 5.07 -25.35
C ALA A 179 -7.97 5.41 -25.68
N ASP A 180 -8.91 5.16 -24.75
CA ASP A 180 -10.35 5.38 -24.99
C ASP A 180 -10.65 6.90 -25.10
N PRO A 181 -11.20 7.35 -26.26
CA PRO A 181 -11.60 8.74 -26.45
C PRO A 181 -12.62 9.26 -25.44
N LYS A 182 -13.48 8.38 -24.90
CA LYS A 182 -14.51 8.75 -23.92
C LYS A 182 -13.91 9.27 -22.61
N ASN A 183 -12.72 8.81 -22.26
CA ASN A 183 -12.05 9.22 -21.02
C ASN A 183 -11.39 10.59 -21.09
N ARG A 184 -11.36 11.24 -22.26
CA ARG A 184 -10.75 12.57 -22.47
C ARG A 184 -11.68 13.72 -22.19
N SER A 185 -12.97 13.46 -22.07
CA SER A 185 -13.98 14.47 -21.77
C SER A 185 -14.37 14.41 -20.31
N PHE A 186 -14.63 15.58 -19.71
CA PHE A 186 -15.10 15.63 -18.34
C PHE A 186 -16.42 14.87 -18.18
N ASN A 187 -16.46 13.99 -17.17
CA ASN A 187 -17.62 13.17 -16.86
C ASN A 187 -17.99 13.33 -15.38
N PHE A 188 -19.08 14.02 -15.12
CA PHE A 188 -19.57 14.25 -13.77
C PHE A 188 -19.90 12.95 -13.00
N ASN A 189 -20.35 11.90 -13.72
CA ASN A 189 -20.68 10.60 -13.12
C ASN A 189 -19.44 9.85 -12.60
N ASN A 190 -18.25 10.21 -13.05
CA ASN A 190 -16.97 9.71 -12.52
C ASN A 190 -16.34 10.71 -11.54
N PHE A 191 -16.47 12.01 -11.84
CA PHE A 191 -15.86 13.05 -11.01
C PHE A 191 -16.45 13.09 -9.60
N ALA A 192 -17.78 13.09 -9.47
CA ALA A 192 -18.44 13.21 -8.16
C ALA A 192 -18.17 12.01 -7.24
N PRO A 193 -18.32 10.73 -7.67
CA PRO A 193 -17.92 9.59 -6.84
C PRO A 193 -16.40 9.53 -6.61
N GLY A 194 -15.57 10.01 -7.55
CA GLY A 194 -14.12 10.13 -7.37
C GLY A 194 -13.77 11.11 -6.25
N LEU A 195 -14.39 12.29 -6.23
CA LEU A 195 -14.22 13.27 -5.18
C LEU A 195 -14.72 12.77 -3.81
N TYR A 196 -15.83 12.04 -3.81
CA TYR A 196 -16.33 11.38 -2.59
C TYR A 196 -15.37 10.32 -2.05
N ALA A 197 -14.80 9.49 -2.93
CA ALA A 197 -13.78 8.50 -2.53
C ALA A 197 -12.53 9.18 -1.98
N PHE A 198 -12.05 10.24 -2.63
CA PHE A 198 -10.92 11.06 -2.15
C PHE A 198 -11.19 11.62 -0.75
N ALA A 199 -12.35 12.24 -0.54
CA ALA A 199 -12.74 12.81 0.76
C ALA A 199 -12.76 11.76 1.88
N ARG A 200 -13.31 10.56 1.60
CA ARG A 200 -13.31 9.44 2.55
C ARG A 200 -11.91 8.92 2.85
N GLY A 201 -11.05 8.83 1.83
CA GLY A 201 -9.66 8.45 2.00
C GLY A 201 -8.90 9.47 2.87
N LEU A 202 -9.19 10.76 2.66
CA LEU A 202 -8.60 11.84 3.44
C LEU A 202 -9.01 11.77 4.92
N VAL A 203 -10.30 11.51 5.22
CA VAL A 203 -10.79 11.28 6.60
C VAL A 203 -10.08 10.09 7.25
N LYS A 204 -9.95 8.96 6.53
CA LYS A 204 -9.23 7.79 7.05
C LYS A 204 -7.79 8.13 7.44
N LYS A 205 -7.08 8.91 6.60
CA LYS A 205 -5.69 9.30 6.83
C LYS A 205 -5.59 10.35 7.93
N VAL A 206 -6.18 11.52 7.72
CA VAL A 206 -5.94 12.72 8.55
C VAL A 206 -6.62 12.61 9.91
N ILE A 207 -7.83 12.03 9.96
CA ILE A 207 -8.60 11.99 11.20
C ILE A 207 -8.37 10.70 11.98
N ILE A 208 -8.40 9.53 11.30
CA ILE A 208 -8.35 8.26 12.04
C ILE A 208 -6.89 7.81 12.21
N ALA A 209 -6.16 7.61 11.12
CA ALA A 209 -4.83 7.04 11.19
C ALA A 209 -3.85 7.92 11.97
N ASP A 210 -3.88 9.24 11.76
CA ASP A 210 -2.96 10.17 12.43
C ASP A 210 -3.27 10.32 13.93
N THR A 211 -4.54 10.18 14.35
CA THR A 211 -4.88 10.14 15.77
C THR A 211 -4.30 8.90 16.44
N PHE A 212 -4.42 7.71 15.81
CA PHE A 212 -3.80 6.49 16.35
C PHE A 212 -2.28 6.54 16.33
N ALA A 213 -1.67 7.24 15.36
CA ALA A 213 -0.21 7.30 15.20
C ALA A 213 0.49 7.78 16.47
N ALA A 214 -0.01 8.86 17.10
CA ALA A 214 0.60 9.41 18.33
C ALA A 214 0.58 8.41 19.50
N ALA A 215 -0.54 7.70 19.70
CA ALA A 215 -0.65 6.69 20.75
C ALA A 215 0.24 5.46 20.49
N VAL A 216 0.29 5.02 19.22
CA VAL A 216 1.12 3.89 18.79
C VAL A 216 2.59 4.21 18.94
N ASP A 217 3.04 5.39 18.53
CA ASP A 217 4.43 5.80 18.65
C ASP A 217 4.87 5.89 20.13
N ALA A 218 4.03 6.45 21.00
CA ALA A 218 4.27 6.46 22.44
C ALA A 218 4.35 5.04 23.03
N GLY A 219 3.44 4.15 22.62
CA GLY A 219 3.42 2.77 23.09
C GLY A 219 4.63 1.96 22.61
N PHE A 220 5.00 2.02 21.34
CA PHE A 220 6.19 1.31 20.85
C PHE A 220 7.49 1.89 21.40
N ALA A 221 7.56 3.18 21.71
CA ALA A 221 8.70 3.78 22.41
C ALA A 221 8.84 3.27 23.84
N SER A 222 7.75 2.81 24.48
CA SER A 222 7.68 2.26 25.83
C SER A 222 7.55 0.73 25.87
N ALA A 223 7.97 0.04 24.81
CA ALA A 223 7.72 -1.40 24.60
C ALA A 223 8.07 -2.32 25.78
N LEU A 224 9.11 -1.97 26.53
CA LEU A 224 9.63 -2.79 27.65
C LEU A 224 8.82 -2.62 28.94
N THR A 225 7.98 -1.59 29.05
CA THR A 225 7.30 -1.20 30.30
C THR A 225 5.78 -1.22 30.20
N LEU A 226 5.23 -1.65 29.08
CA LEU A 226 3.78 -1.72 28.87
C LEU A 226 3.14 -2.77 29.79
N ASN A 227 2.03 -2.41 30.44
CA ASN A 227 1.15 -3.37 31.08
C ASN A 227 0.25 -4.10 30.03
N THR A 228 -0.51 -5.08 30.46
CA THR A 228 -1.34 -5.91 29.56
C THR A 228 -2.36 -5.10 28.78
N ALA A 229 -3.05 -4.16 29.42
CA ALA A 229 -4.04 -3.31 28.75
C ALA A 229 -3.38 -2.41 27.71
N GLU A 230 -2.29 -1.76 28.04
CA GLU A 230 -1.52 -0.91 27.14
C GLU A 230 -1.00 -1.69 25.94
N ALA A 231 -0.43 -2.88 26.15
CA ALA A 231 0.10 -3.72 25.08
C ALA A 231 -1.00 -4.10 24.04
N TRP A 232 -2.20 -4.46 24.52
CA TRP A 232 -3.33 -4.73 23.62
C TRP A 232 -3.82 -3.46 22.91
N PHE A 233 -3.97 -2.34 23.61
CA PHE A 233 -4.37 -1.08 22.97
C PHE A 233 -3.36 -0.63 21.94
N VAL A 234 -2.08 -0.68 22.22
CA VAL A 234 -1.02 -0.31 21.26
C VAL A 234 -1.03 -1.22 20.04
N ALA A 235 -1.14 -2.54 20.21
CA ALA A 235 -1.17 -3.50 19.10
C ALA A 235 -2.43 -3.36 18.23
N ILE A 236 -3.61 -3.21 18.84
CA ILE A 236 -4.87 -2.94 18.11
C ILE A 236 -4.84 -1.54 17.49
N GLY A 237 -4.29 -0.55 18.19
CA GLY A 237 -4.10 0.81 17.69
C GLY A 237 -3.27 0.83 16.41
N TYR A 238 -2.14 0.11 16.38
CA TYR A 238 -1.34 -0.02 15.17
C TYR A 238 -2.07 -0.78 14.04
N THR A 239 -2.83 -1.82 14.39
CA THR A 239 -3.68 -2.56 13.46
C THR A 239 -4.69 -1.63 12.75
N LEU A 240 -5.32 -0.74 13.51
CA LEU A 240 -6.26 0.27 12.99
C LEU A 240 -5.53 1.36 12.19
N GLN A 241 -4.44 1.91 12.74
CA GLN A 241 -3.61 2.92 12.09
C GLN A 241 -3.17 2.46 10.70
N LEU A 242 -2.55 1.27 10.61
CA LEU A 242 -2.03 0.72 9.36
C LEU A 242 -3.13 0.53 8.30
N TYR A 243 -4.30 0.04 8.73
CA TYR A 243 -5.43 -0.13 7.82
C TYR A 243 -5.99 1.21 7.33
N PHE A 244 -6.24 2.14 8.22
CA PHE A 244 -6.82 3.42 7.83
C PHE A 244 -5.83 4.29 7.05
N ASP A 245 -4.53 4.25 7.39
CA ASP A 245 -3.48 4.93 6.65
C ASP A 245 -3.40 4.41 5.21
N PHE A 246 -3.18 3.11 5.04
CA PHE A 246 -2.95 2.55 3.71
C PHE A 246 -4.23 2.43 2.87
N SER A 247 -5.36 2.02 3.46
CA SER A 247 -6.63 2.04 2.73
C SER A 247 -7.09 3.46 2.41
N GLY A 248 -6.78 4.44 3.26
CA GLY A 248 -7.04 5.85 3.01
C GLY A 248 -6.26 6.37 1.80
N TYR A 249 -4.97 6.03 1.72
CA TYR A 249 -4.15 6.34 0.55
C TYR A 249 -4.73 5.72 -0.74
N CYS A 250 -5.07 4.43 -0.70
CA CYS A 250 -5.63 3.74 -1.86
C CYS A 250 -7.00 4.32 -2.28
N ASP A 251 -7.84 4.71 -1.32
CA ASP A 251 -9.12 5.37 -1.60
C ASP A 251 -8.91 6.74 -2.26
N MET A 252 -7.93 7.54 -1.78
CA MET A 252 -7.55 8.79 -2.44
C MET A 252 -7.01 8.55 -3.85
N ALA A 253 -6.11 7.58 -4.03
CA ALA A 253 -5.54 7.23 -5.33
C ALA A 253 -6.61 6.80 -6.34
N THR A 254 -7.51 5.90 -5.94
CA THR A 254 -8.63 5.45 -6.79
C THR A 254 -9.62 6.56 -7.06
N GLY A 255 -9.91 7.41 -6.08
CA GLY A 255 -10.76 8.59 -6.23
C GLY A 255 -10.19 9.60 -7.22
N ILE A 256 -8.90 9.93 -7.09
CA ILE A 256 -8.21 10.82 -8.04
C ILE A 256 -8.23 10.24 -9.45
N ALA A 257 -7.86 8.96 -9.61
CA ALA A 257 -7.87 8.31 -10.92
C ALA A 257 -9.26 8.34 -11.56
N LEU A 258 -10.31 8.09 -10.77
CA LEU A 258 -11.69 8.15 -11.25
C LEU A 258 -12.09 9.56 -11.69
N MET A 259 -11.58 10.63 -11.05
CA MET A 259 -11.79 12.00 -11.52
C MET A 259 -11.18 12.25 -12.92
N PHE A 260 -10.14 11.47 -13.32
CA PHE A 260 -9.59 11.45 -14.68
C PHE A 260 -10.29 10.43 -15.61
N ASN A 261 -11.40 9.84 -15.21
CA ASN A 261 -12.10 8.74 -15.88
C ASN A 261 -11.28 7.43 -15.97
N ILE A 262 -10.31 7.24 -15.09
CA ILE A 262 -9.46 6.05 -15.04
C ILE A 262 -9.83 5.24 -13.80
N GLN A 263 -10.14 3.96 -14.00
CA GLN A 263 -10.46 3.04 -12.91
C GLN A 263 -9.22 2.25 -12.51
N LEU A 264 -8.81 2.39 -11.25
CA LEU A 264 -7.76 1.57 -10.65
C LEU A 264 -8.37 0.36 -9.95
N PRO A 265 -7.65 -0.78 -9.88
CA PRO A 265 -8.08 -1.93 -9.10
C PRO A 265 -8.13 -1.59 -7.61
N ILE A 266 -9.02 -2.27 -6.88
CA ILE A 266 -9.10 -2.11 -5.43
C ILE A 266 -7.97 -2.85 -4.72
N ASN A 267 -7.48 -2.26 -3.64
CA ASN A 267 -6.42 -2.86 -2.83
C ASN A 267 -6.91 -3.39 -1.48
N PHE A 268 -8.05 -2.89 -1.01
CA PHE A 268 -8.65 -3.29 0.27
C PHE A 268 -10.15 -3.56 0.12
N ASN A 269 -10.61 -4.69 0.67
CA ASN A 269 -12.03 -5.06 0.72
C ASN A 269 -12.44 -5.53 2.12
N SER A 270 -12.47 -4.60 3.09
CA SER A 270 -12.82 -4.88 4.49
C SER A 270 -12.05 -6.09 5.08
N PRO A 271 -10.70 -6.08 5.10
CA PRO A 271 -9.89 -7.26 5.42
C PRO A 271 -10.07 -7.79 6.83
N TYR A 272 -10.40 -6.94 7.80
CA TYR A 272 -10.58 -7.35 9.19
C TYR A 272 -11.91 -8.07 9.46
N LYS A 273 -12.80 -8.19 8.43
CA LYS A 273 -13.98 -9.07 8.48
C LYS A 273 -13.64 -10.53 8.14
N SER A 274 -12.43 -10.83 7.71
CA SER A 274 -12.03 -12.18 7.27
C SER A 274 -12.04 -13.19 8.42
N LEU A 275 -12.54 -14.39 8.13
CA LEU A 275 -12.62 -15.48 9.10
C LEU A 275 -11.34 -16.34 9.13
N ASN A 276 -10.48 -16.24 8.13
CA ASN A 276 -9.24 -17.00 8.04
C ASN A 276 -8.17 -16.23 7.27
N ILE A 277 -6.92 -16.69 7.39
CA ILE A 277 -5.75 -16.02 6.81
C ILE A 277 -5.77 -15.98 5.28
N ARG A 278 -6.36 -16.98 4.60
CA ARG A 278 -6.51 -16.98 3.14
C ARG A 278 -7.46 -15.86 2.69
N GLU A 279 -8.61 -15.74 3.35
CA GLU A 279 -9.58 -14.69 3.08
C GLU A 279 -9.00 -13.31 3.38
N PHE A 280 -8.21 -13.18 4.46
CA PHE A 280 -7.50 -11.95 4.78
C PHE A 280 -6.65 -11.47 3.61
N TRP A 281 -5.81 -12.31 3.03
CA TRP A 281 -4.95 -11.95 1.89
C TRP A 281 -5.70 -11.78 0.56
N GLN A 282 -6.93 -12.23 0.46
CA GLN A 282 -7.84 -11.91 -0.65
C GLN A 282 -8.49 -10.53 -0.50
N ARG A 283 -8.42 -9.94 0.70
CA ARG A 283 -9.03 -8.65 1.06
C ARG A 283 -8.02 -7.56 1.43
N TRP A 284 -6.82 -7.95 1.83
CA TRP A 284 -5.71 -7.07 2.19
C TRP A 284 -4.68 -7.02 1.07
N HIS A 285 -4.28 -5.82 0.66
CA HIS A 285 -3.26 -5.58 -0.37
C HIS A 285 -3.43 -6.49 -1.59
N ILE A 286 -4.64 -6.49 -2.14
CA ILE A 286 -5.12 -7.43 -3.17
C ILE A 286 -4.19 -7.45 -4.38
N THR A 287 -3.71 -6.27 -4.81
CA THR A 287 -2.87 -6.14 -6.00
C THR A 287 -1.48 -6.71 -5.79
N LEU A 288 -0.91 -6.60 -4.58
CA LEU A 288 0.34 -7.27 -4.21
C LEU A 288 0.16 -8.79 -4.19
N SER A 289 -0.91 -9.28 -3.53
CA SER A 289 -1.23 -10.72 -3.48
C SER A 289 -1.41 -11.30 -4.88
N ARG A 290 -2.04 -10.55 -5.79
CA ARG A 290 -2.19 -10.93 -7.20
C ARG A 290 -0.83 -10.98 -7.90
N PHE A 291 0.03 -9.99 -7.72
CA PHE A 291 1.37 -9.97 -8.31
C PHE A 291 2.19 -11.18 -7.86
N LEU A 292 2.28 -11.41 -6.55
CA LEU A 292 3.02 -12.53 -5.98
C LEU A 292 2.48 -13.88 -6.47
N THR A 293 1.16 -14.01 -6.59
CA THR A 293 0.53 -15.22 -7.10
C THR A 293 0.87 -15.47 -8.57
N THR A 294 0.80 -14.43 -9.41
CA THR A 294 0.98 -14.55 -10.87
C THR A 294 2.45 -14.75 -11.26
N TYR A 295 3.36 -14.03 -10.60
CA TYR A 295 4.75 -13.96 -11.00
C TYR A 295 5.71 -14.78 -10.14
N ILE A 296 5.25 -15.31 -8.98
CA ILE A 296 6.07 -16.16 -8.10
C ILE A 296 5.39 -17.51 -7.86
N TYR A 297 4.17 -17.51 -7.31
CA TYR A 297 3.52 -18.78 -6.92
C TYR A 297 3.24 -19.71 -8.10
N PHE A 298 2.66 -19.21 -9.18
CA PHE A 298 2.36 -20.03 -10.36
C PHE A 298 3.61 -20.52 -11.09
N PRO A 299 4.67 -19.74 -11.32
CA PRO A 299 5.93 -20.24 -11.89
C PRO A 299 6.61 -21.34 -11.06
N LEU A 300 6.47 -21.30 -9.73
CA LEU A 300 6.97 -22.36 -8.84
C LEU A 300 6.14 -23.66 -8.90
N GLY A 301 5.07 -23.68 -9.70
CA GLY A 301 4.15 -24.81 -9.88
C GLY A 301 2.82 -24.68 -9.14
N GLY A 302 2.63 -23.61 -8.36
CA GLY A 302 1.39 -23.36 -7.63
C GLY A 302 1.01 -24.52 -6.71
N SER A 303 -0.25 -24.96 -6.78
CA SER A 303 -0.78 -26.12 -6.02
C SER A 303 -0.82 -27.44 -6.82
N ARG A 304 -0.21 -27.47 -8.02
CA ARG A 304 -0.33 -28.61 -8.95
C ARG A 304 0.65 -29.76 -8.65
N LYS A 305 1.70 -29.50 -7.85
CA LYS A 305 2.80 -30.46 -7.58
C LYS A 305 2.71 -31.10 -6.19
N GLY A 306 1.49 -31.33 -5.69
CA GLY A 306 1.26 -31.97 -4.39
C GLY A 306 1.28 -30.99 -3.19
N MET A 307 0.89 -31.51 -2.01
CA MET A 307 0.71 -30.69 -0.80
C MET A 307 2.03 -30.11 -0.29
N ALA A 308 3.08 -30.92 -0.19
CA ALA A 308 4.39 -30.47 0.30
C ALA A 308 4.94 -29.29 -0.52
N ARG A 309 4.91 -29.41 -1.86
CA ARG A 309 5.34 -28.32 -2.75
C ARG A 309 4.46 -27.07 -2.62
N THR A 310 3.15 -27.26 -2.42
CA THR A 310 2.23 -26.15 -2.17
C THR A 310 2.61 -25.38 -0.90
N CYS A 311 2.92 -26.10 0.19
CA CYS A 311 3.35 -25.50 1.45
C CYS A 311 4.68 -24.72 1.28
N ILE A 312 5.66 -25.31 0.60
CA ILE A 312 6.94 -24.62 0.30
C ILE A 312 6.69 -23.38 -0.53
N ASN A 313 5.86 -23.44 -1.58
CA ASN A 313 5.55 -22.29 -2.41
C ASN A 313 4.87 -21.16 -1.61
N LEU A 314 3.95 -21.50 -0.68
CA LEU A 314 3.33 -20.52 0.20
C LEU A 314 4.38 -19.84 1.10
N MET A 315 5.26 -20.63 1.74
CA MET A 315 6.34 -20.08 2.57
C MET A 315 7.23 -19.12 1.77
N LEU A 316 7.66 -19.53 0.56
CA LEU A 316 8.51 -18.70 -0.30
C LEU A 316 7.81 -17.39 -0.72
N VAL A 317 6.53 -17.45 -1.08
CA VAL A 317 5.76 -16.25 -1.45
C VAL A 317 5.69 -15.26 -0.29
N PHE A 318 5.44 -15.73 0.93
CA PHE A 318 5.37 -14.85 2.09
C PHE A 318 6.74 -14.35 2.56
N LEU A 319 7.80 -15.13 2.40
CA LEU A 319 9.18 -14.67 2.61
C LEU A 319 9.54 -13.53 1.65
N VAL A 320 9.22 -13.68 0.36
CA VAL A 320 9.41 -12.63 -0.64
C VAL A 320 8.55 -11.41 -0.30
N SER A 321 7.31 -11.61 0.15
CA SER A 321 6.45 -10.51 0.61
C SER A 321 7.06 -9.77 1.79
N GLY A 322 7.58 -10.47 2.79
CA GLY A 322 8.26 -9.86 3.94
C GLY A 322 9.49 -9.05 3.50
N LEU A 323 10.36 -9.64 2.70
CA LEU A 323 11.53 -8.96 2.15
C LEU A 323 11.15 -7.72 1.35
N TRP A 324 10.08 -7.79 0.54
CA TRP A 324 9.61 -6.64 -0.24
C TRP A 324 9.15 -5.48 0.64
N HIS A 325 8.53 -5.75 1.79
CA HIS A 325 8.09 -4.71 2.71
C HIS A 325 9.28 -3.96 3.33
N GLY A 326 10.35 -4.64 3.75
CA GLY A 326 11.48 -3.96 4.35
C GLY A 326 12.77 -4.78 4.39
N ALA A 327 13.90 -4.09 4.37
CA ALA A 327 15.22 -4.67 4.54
C ALA A 327 15.50 -4.86 6.05
N GLY A 328 14.98 -5.95 6.62
CA GLY A 328 15.13 -6.23 8.05
C GLY A 328 14.63 -7.61 8.44
N TRP A 329 15.23 -8.17 9.50
CA TRP A 329 14.90 -9.51 10.02
C TRP A 329 13.45 -9.63 10.49
N LEU A 330 12.89 -8.56 11.05
CA LEU A 330 11.50 -8.55 11.52
C LEU A 330 10.50 -8.67 10.38
N PHE A 331 10.77 -8.08 9.23
CA PHE A 331 9.94 -8.25 8.03
C PHE A 331 9.99 -9.69 7.49
N LEU A 332 11.17 -10.32 7.53
CA LEU A 332 11.31 -11.74 7.17
C LEU A 332 10.56 -12.64 8.16
N LEU A 333 10.67 -12.36 9.47
CA LEU A 333 9.92 -13.08 10.51
C LEU A 333 8.41 -12.91 10.35
N TRP A 334 7.95 -11.68 10.07
CA TRP A 334 6.55 -11.41 9.75
C TRP A 334 6.08 -12.22 8.52
N GLY A 335 6.88 -12.27 7.48
CA GLY A 335 6.61 -13.10 6.30
C GLY A 335 6.52 -14.59 6.65
N LEU A 336 7.46 -15.11 7.46
CA LEU A 336 7.43 -16.48 7.95
C LEU A 336 6.16 -16.78 8.75
N MET A 337 5.73 -15.89 9.64
CA MET A 337 4.50 -16.03 10.42
C MET A 337 3.27 -16.17 9.52
N HIS A 338 3.12 -15.29 8.52
CA HIS A 338 2.01 -15.36 7.57
C HIS A 338 2.08 -16.59 6.66
N GLY A 339 3.28 -16.98 6.23
CA GLY A 339 3.52 -18.23 5.50
C GLY A 339 3.09 -19.45 6.32
N ALA A 340 3.54 -19.53 7.58
CA ALA A 340 3.20 -20.61 8.49
C ALA A 340 1.69 -20.68 8.78
N ALA A 341 1.04 -19.54 9.03
CA ALA A 341 -0.41 -19.46 9.22
C ALA A 341 -1.18 -19.92 7.95
N SER A 342 -0.68 -19.56 6.76
CA SER A 342 -1.28 -20.00 5.49
C SER A 342 -1.11 -21.50 5.24
N VAL A 343 0.04 -22.06 5.60
CA VAL A 343 0.31 -23.50 5.58
C VAL A 343 -0.58 -24.24 6.58
N PHE A 344 -0.63 -23.74 7.82
CA PHE A 344 -1.50 -24.29 8.86
C PHE A 344 -2.96 -24.35 8.40
N TYR A 345 -3.50 -23.22 7.94
CA TYR A 345 -4.87 -23.18 7.41
C TYR A 345 -5.05 -24.14 6.22
N ARG A 346 -4.05 -24.27 5.35
CA ARG A 346 -4.11 -25.20 4.21
C ARG A 346 -4.20 -26.67 4.64
N LEU A 347 -3.44 -27.07 5.67
CA LEU A 347 -3.39 -28.43 6.18
C LEU A 347 -4.62 -28.78 7.03
N PHE A 348 -5.06 -27.87 7.88
CA PHE A 348 -6.13 -28.08 8.85
C PHE A 348 -7.45 -27.39 8.47
N ARG A 349 -7.63 -27.12 7.17
CA ARG A 349 -8.78 -26.35 6.68
C ARG A 349 -10.12 -26.90 7.15
N LYS A 350 -10.33 -28.22 7.07
CA LYS A 350 -11.62 -28.85 7.44
C LYS A 350 -11.93 -28.62 8.93
N GLN A 351 -10.93 -28.78 9.79
CA GLN A 351 -11.08 -28.58 11.24
C GLN A 351 -11.31 -27.11 11.57
N TYR A 352 -10.55 -26.20 10.91
CA TYR A 352 -10.69 -24.76 11.11
C TYR A 352 -12.06 -24.24 10.64
N ASP A 353 -12.50 -24.65 9.45
CA ASP A 353 -13.80 -24.22 8.87
C ASP A 353 -15.00 -24.80 9.65
N ALA A 354 -14.81 -25.84 10.48
CA ALA A 354 -15.82 -26.39 11.37
C ALA A 354 -16.01 -25.59 12.68
N LEU A 355 -15.11 -24.68 13.02
CA LEU A 355 -15.24 -23.81 14.19
C LEU A 355 -16.38 -22.80 14.00
N HIS A 356 -16.96 -22.35 15.11
CA HIS A 356 -17.94 -21.25 15.06
C HIS A 356 -17.31 -20.00 14.42
N PRO A 357 -18.01 -19.25 13.54
CA PRO A 357 -17.45 -18.09 12.84
C PRO A 357 -16.82 -17.03 13.75
N ALA A 358 -17.38 -16.79 14.94
CA ALA A 358 -16.81 -15.86 15.92
C ALA A 358 -15.43 -16.33 16.41
N LEU A 359 -15.22 -17.65 16.59
CA LEU A 359 -13.95 -18.19 17.01
C LEU A 359 -12.91 -18.15 15.86
N GLN A 360 -13.35 -18.46 14.64
CA GLN A 360 -12.52 -18.30 13.43
C GLN A 360 -12.02 -16.84 13.32
N TRP A 361 -12.93 -15.87 13.47
CA TRP A 361 -12.61 -14.46 13.44
C TRP A 361 -11.62 -14.07 14.55
N LEU A 362 -11.90 -14.48 15.79
CA LEU A 362 -11.03 -14.15 16.94
C LEU A 362 -9.61 -14.68 16.75
N ILE A 363 -9.46 -15.94 16.32
CA ILE A 363 -8.14 -16.56 16.03
C ILE A 363 -7.44 -15.79 14.89
N ASN A 364 -8.15 -15.52 13.80
CA ASN A 364 -7.56 -14.86 12.65
C ASN A 364 -7.19 -13.40 12.96
N PHE A 365 -8.10 -12.64 13.57
CA PHE A 365 -7.86 -11.24 13.91
C PHE A 365 -6.78 -11.12 15.00
N GLY A 366 -6.80 -11.96 16.02
CA GLY A 366 -5.78 -12.00 17.06
C GLY A 366 -4.40 -12.32 16.51
N PHE A 367 -4.29 -13.30 15.60
CA PHE A 367 -3.04 -13.60 14.88
C PHE A 367 -2.54 -12.36 14.09
N ILE A 368 -3.44 -11.67 13.37
CA ILE A 368 -3.08 -10.48 12.59
C ILE A 368 -2.58 -9.37 13.49
N VAL A 369 -3.24 -9.10 14.62
CA VAL A 369 -2.81 -8.09 15.61
C VAL A 369 -1.40 -8.40 16.13
N VAL A 370 -1.14 -9.65 16.51
CA VAL A 370 0.21 -10.08 16.97
C VAL A 370 1.24 -9.95 15.85
N ALA A 371 0.90 -10.36 14.62
CA ALA A 371 1.83 -10.28 13.48
C ALA A 371 2.20 -8.81 13.16
N TRP A 372 1.26 -7.87 13.29
CA TRP A 372 1.54 -6.46 13.09
C TRP A 372 2.50 -5.87 14.15
N VAL A 373 2.57 -6.42 15.36
CA VAL A 373 3.58 -6.02 16.35
C VAL A 373 5.00 -6.24 15.80
N PHE A 374 5.26 -7.42 15.21
CA PHE A 374 6.56 -7.70 14.58
C PHE A 374 6.84 -6.81 13.36
N PHE A 375 5.81 -6.41 12.63
CA PHE A 375 5.97 -5.53 11.48
C PHE A 375 6.38 -4.09 11.88
N ARG A 376 5.93 -3.61 13.07
CA ARG A 376 6.15 -2.22 13.53
C ARG A 376 7.35 -2.07 14.45
N ALA A 377 7.67 -3.08 15.25
CA ALA A 377 8.69 -2.98 16.28
C ALA A 377 10.07 -2.63 15.70
N ALA A 378 10.86 -1.87 16.47
CA ALA A 378 12.21 -1.50 16.09
C ALA A 378 13.21 -2.67 16.24
N SER A 379 12.96 -3.55 17.22
CA SER A 379 13.80 -4.71 17.51
C SER A 379 12.97 -5.94 17.84
N LEU A 380 13.60 -7.14 17.74
CA LEU A 380 12.97 -8.39 18.18
C LEU A 380 12.67 -8.37 19.68
N THR A 381 13.53 -7.74 20.47
CA THR A 381 13.34 -7.57 21.92
C THR A 381 12.07 -6.78 22.20
N ASP A 382 11.85 -5.66 21.51
CA ASP A 382 10.64 -4.85 21.68
C ASP A 382 9.38 -5.62 21.26
N ALA A 383 9.44 -6.31 20.10
CA ALA A 383 8.32 -7.12 19.64
C ALA A 383 7.93 -8.20 20.65
N LEU A 384 8.92 -8.94 21.17
CA LEU A 384 8.70 -10.00 22.15
C LEU A 384 8.24 -9.43 23.50
N ALA A 385 8.74 -8.27 23.91
CA ALA A 385 8.30 -7.60 25.14
C ALA A 385 6.83 -7.21 25.05
N ILE A 386 6.39 -6.56 23.96
CA ILE A 386 4.98 -6.21 23.75
C ILE A 386 4.11 -7.48 23.76
N VAL A 387 4.49 -8.52 22.97
CA VAL A 387 3.72 -9.76 22.94
C VAL A 387 3.67 -10.44 24.31
N LYS A 388 4.79 -10.47 25.06
CA LYS A 388 4.79 -10.98 26.41
C LYS A 388 3.84 -10.21 27.31
N SER A 389 3.89 -8.87 27.30
CA SER A 389 3.01 -8.01 28.09
C SER A 389 1.53 -8.23 27.77
N MET A 390 1.16 -8.52 26.52
CA MET A 390 -0.23 -8.85 26.17
C MET A 390 -0.82 -10.03 26.98
N PHE A 391 0.01 -10.93 27.54
CA PHE A 391 -0.42 -12.14 28.24
C PHE A 391 0.03 -12.23 29.70
N MET A 392 0.68 -11.18 30.27
CA MET A 392 1.19 -11.20 31.64
C MET A 392 0.10 -11.02 32.73
N MET A 393 -1.13 -10.65 32.34
CA MET A 393 -2.23 -10.35 33.28
C MET A 393 -1.93 -9.21 34.26
N ASP A 394 -1.07 -8.30 33.90
CA ASP A 394 -0.79 -7.06 34.64
C ASP A 394 -1.72 -5.94 34.15
N PHE A 395 -2.68 -5.55 34.96
CA PHE A 395 -3.71 -4.55 34.65
C PHE A 395 -3.53 -3.31 35.53
N ALA A 396 -2.64 -2.44 35.12
CA ALA A 396 -2.48 -1.11 35.69
C ALA A 396 -3.27 -0.08 34.83
N PRO A 397 -3.51 1.15 35.36
CA PRO A 397 -4.07 2.23 34.58
C PRO A 397 -3.24 2.55 33.34
N ILE A 398 -3.92 2.86 32.22
CA ILE A 398 -3.23 3.22 30.98
C ILE A 398 -2.54 4.56 31.13
N SER A 399 -1.28 4.66 30.72
CA SER A 399 -0.45 5.85 30.85
C SER A 399 -1.04 7.06 30.10
N SER A 400 -0.77 8.24 30.65
CA SER A 400 -1.15 9.51 30.01
C SER A 400 -0.45 9.72 28.67
N ALA A 401 0.73 9.13 28.45
CA ALA A 401 1.45 9.18 27.19
C ALA A 401 0.65 8.58 26.03
N ILE A 402 -0.12 7.51 26.29
CA ILE A 402 -1.00 6.86 25.31
C ILE A 402 -2.34 7.58 25.22
N THR A 403 -2.97 7.89 26.36
CA THR A 403 -4.33 8.44 26.36
C THR A 403 -4.41 9.88 25.88
N SER A 404 -3.36 10.69 26.04
CA SER A 404 -3.31 12.09 25.58
C SER A 404 -3.41 12.24 24.05
N ALA A 405 -3.04 11.21 23.30
CA ALA A 405 -3.21 11.19 21.83
C ALA A 405 -4.68 11.34 21.40
N PHE A 406 -5.62 11.02 22.27
CA PHE A 406 -7.07 11.08 22.03
C PHE A 406 -7.73 12.30 22.68
N ALA A 407 -6.95 13.24 23.21
CA ALA A 407 -7.47 14.47 23.81
C ALA A 407 -8.23 15.30 22.77
N LEU A 408 -9.34 15.87 23.21
CA LEU A 408 -10.09 16.81 22.35
C LEU A 408 -9.30 18.14 22.20
N PRO A 409 -9.39 18.81 21.01
CA PRO A 409 -8.77 20.10 20.81
C PRO A 409 -9.16 21.11 21.89
N GLY A 410 -8.19 21.92 22.35
CA GLY A 410 -8.41 22.89 23.40
C GLY A 410 -8.29 22.38 24.83
N GLY A 411 -7.86 21.10 25.04
CA GLY A 411 -7.65 20.53 26.36
C GLY A 411 -8.93 20.31 27.16
N PHE A 412 -10.04 20.13 26.47
CA PHE A 412 -11.35 19.93 27.09
C PHE A 412 -11.31 18.65 27.95
N HIS A 413 -11.46 18.83 29.27
CA HIS A 413 -11.52 17.77 30.28
C HIS A 413 -10.44 16.68 30.15
N PRO A 414 -9.15 16.94 30.47
CA PRO A 414 -8.03 15.97 30.36
C PRO A 414 -8.30 14.66 31.13
N GLY A 415 -9.09 14.69 32.19
CA GLY A 415 -9.48 13.50 32.96
C GLY A 415 -10.30 12.46 32.19
N TYR A 416 -10.84 12.82 31.02
CA TYR A 416 -11.64 11.91 30.17
C TYR A 416 -10.88 11.34 28.98
N ASN A 417 -9.57 11.56 28.83
CA ASN A 417 -8.79 11.07 27.70
C ASN A 417 -8.92 9.55 27.49
N ALA A 418 -8.98 8.76 28.55
CA ALA A 418 -9.20 7.31 28.48
C ALA A 418 -10.59 6.96 27.92
N VAL A 419 -11.61 7.75 28.23
CA VAL A 419 -12.97 7.58 27.66
C VAL A 419 -12.96 7.93 26.19
N TYR A 420 -12.31 9.04 25.79
CA TYR A 420 -12.17 9.42 24.38
C TYR A 420 -11.41 8.36 23.60
N MET A 421 -10.32 7.84 24.17
CA MET A 421 -9.57 6.71 23.58
C MET A 421 -10.53 5.52 23.33
N MET A 422 -11.29 5.10 24.31
CA MET A 422 -12.24 3.99 24.17
C MET A 422 -13.27 4.23 23.07
N VAL A 423 -13.81 5.45 22.98
CA VAL A 423 -14.73 5.84 21.91
C VAL A 423 -14.07 5.74 20.54
N TRP A 424 -12.82 6.19 20.38
CA TRP A 424 -12.06 6.08 19.14
C TRP A 424 -11.84 4.63 18.72
N TYR A 425 -11.45 3.74 19.66
CA TYR A 425 -11.27 2.31 19.36
C TYR A 425 -12.57 1.66 18.95
N LEU A 426 -13.66 1.86 19.70
CA LEU A 426 -14.99 1.28 19.39
C LEU A 426 -15.53 1.79 18.05
N ALA A 427 -15.45 3.10 17.80
CA ALA A 427 -15.91 3.68 16.54
C ALA A 427 -15.09 3.18 15.34
N SER A 428 -13.75 3.05 15.49
CA SER A 428 -12.89 2.57 14.43
C SER A 428 -13.06 1.07 14.16
N LEU A 429 -13.22 0.25 15.19
CA LEU A 429 -13.57 -1.16 15.06
C LEU A 429 -14.94 -1.34 14.40
N PHE A 430 -15.94 -0.55 14.82
CA PHE A 430 -17.25 -0.55 14.18
C PHE A 430 -17.16 -0.15 12.70
N ALA A 431 -16.35 0.84 12.36
CA ALA A 431 -16.12 1.23 10.97
C ALA A 431 -15.49 0.10 10.14
N CYS A 432 -14.53 -0.65 10.72
CA CYS A 432 -13.89 -1.80 10.05
C CYS A 432 -14.82 -3.01 9.90
N LEU A 433 -15.60 -3.32 10.93
CA LEU A 433 -16.36 -4.57 11.04
C LEU A 433 -17.83 -4.42 10.65
N GLY A 434 -18.47 -3.29 10.96
CA GLY A 434 -19.90 -3.06 10.74
C GLY A 434 -20.23 -2.32 9.44
N MET A 435 -19.37 -1.38 9.03
CA MET A 435 -19.71 -0.50 7.90
C MET A 435 -19.30 -1.08 6.54
N ARG A 436 -19.94 -0.55 5.48
CA ARG A 436 -19.47 -0.72 4.09
C ARG A 436 -18.19 0.06 3.87
N ASN A 437 -17.23 -0.53 3.12
CA ASN A 437 -15.97 0.13 2.78
C ASN A 437 -16.17 1.28 1.75
N THR A 438 -15.11 2.03 1.49
CA THR A 438 -15.18 3.19 0.57
C THR A 438 -15.52 2.75 -0.85
N TYR A 439 -14.95 1.65 -1.33
CA TYR A 439 -15.23 1.14 -2.67
C TYR A 439 -16.72 0.82 -2.87
N GLU A 440 -17.33 0.07 -1.94
CA GLU A 440 -18.76 -0.26 -1.98
C GLU A 440 -19.63 1.00 -1.97
N LYS A 441 -19.26 2.00 -1.17
CA LYS A 441 -19.98 3.28 -1.09
C LYS A 441 -19.79 4.13 -2.35
N THR A 442 -18.62 4.08 -2.97
CA THR A 442 -18.30 4.80 -4.22
C THR A 442 -19.09 4.21 -5.39
N MET A 443 -19.17 2.87 -5.47
CA MET A 443 -19.96 2.19 -6.50
C MET A 443 -21.46 2.42 -6.34
N ALA A 444 -21.94 2.59 -5.12
CA ALA A 444 -23.33 2.90 -4.80
C ALA A 444 -23.62 4.41 -4.71
N PHE A 445 -22.65 5.28 -5.10
CA PHE A 445 -22.78 6.72 -4.95
C PHE A 445 -23.92 7.27 -5.79
N ARG A 446 -24.73 8.12 -5.17
CA ARG A 446 -25.77 8.92 -5.85
C ARG A 446 -25.53 10.39 -5.52
N PRO A 447 -25.62 11.31 -6.51
CA PRO A 447 -25.43 12.75 -6.27
C PRO A 447 -26.66 13.37 -5.56
N THR A 448 -26.80 13.06 -4.28
CA THR A 448 -27.80 13.64 -3.41
C THR A 448 -27.22 14.82 -2.62
N VAL A 449 -28.07 15.73 -2.16
CA VAL A 449 -27.67 16.87 -1.30
C VAL A 449 -26.89 16.36 -0.06
N ALA A 450 -27.35 15.28 0.56
CA ALA A 450 -26.67 14.69 1.72
C ALA A 450 -25.25 14.20 1.40
N ASN A 451 -25.06 13.47 0.28
CA ASN A 451 -23.73 13.02 -0.15
C ASN A 451 -22.83 14.18 -0.53
N SER A 452 -23.37 15.20 -1.21
CA SER A 452 -22.60 16.40 -1.59
C SER A 452 -22.16 17.18 -0.34
N LEU A 453 -23.08 17.44 0.58
CA LEU A 453 -22.78 18.15 1.84
C LEU A 453 -21.77 17.35 2.68
N SER A 454 -21.95 16.04 2.82
CA SER A 454 -21.00 15.20 3.57
C SER A 454 -19.60 15.22 2.93
N THR A 455 -19.49 15.23 1.60
CA THR A 455 -18.20 15.32 0.88
C THR A 455 -17.50 16.66 1.17
N VAL A 456 -18.25 17.76 1.07
CA VAL A 456 -17.73 19.11 1.37
C VAL A 456 -17.28 19.20 2.82
N LEU A 457 -18.09 18.74 3.78
CA LEU A 457 -17.74 18.77 5.20
C LEU A 457 -16.52 17.91 5.51
N MET A 458 -16.39 16.73 4.91
CA MET A 458 -15.21 15.87 5.06
C MET A 458 -13.94 16.57 4.55
N ILE A 459 -13.98 17.16 3.35
CA ILE A 459 -12.82 17.88 2.78
C ILE A 459 -12.48 19.09 3.64
N LEU A 460 -13.47 19.90 3.98
CA LEU A 460 -13.26 21.13 4.78
C LEU A 460 -12.66 20.79 6.15
N TYR A 461 -13.27 19.84 6.87
CA TYR A 461 -12.76 19.45 8.19
C TYR A 461 -11.34 18.89 8.12
N CYS A 462 -11.05 17.99 7.17
CA CYS A 462 -9.71 17.46 6.99
C CYS A 462 -8.71 18.57 6.61
N THR A 463 -9.09 19.50 5.73
CA THR A 463 -8.23 20.63 5.35
C THR A 463 -7.90 21.52 6.53
N LEU A 464 -8.87 21.83 7.38
CA LEU A 464 -8.67 22.61 8.60
C LEU A 464 -7.86 21.87 9.67
N SER A 465 -7.91 20.54 9.67
CA SER A 465 -7.18 19.68 10.61
C SER A 465 -5.74 19.39 10.20
N LEU A 466 -5.29 19.80 9.01
CA LEU A 466 -3.90 19.66 8.57
C LEU A 466 -2.97 20.62 9.31
N SER A 467 -2.66 20.33 10.57
CA SER A 467 -1.69 21.10 11.37
C SER A 467 -0.23 20.82 10.95
N SER A 468 0.05 19.60 10.51
CA SER A 468 1.30 19.17 9.89
C SER A 468 1.02 18.12 8.81
N VAL A 469 1.84 18.10 7.76
CA VAL A 469 1.69 17.06 6.72
C VAL A 469 2.32 15.77 7.24
N SER A 470 1.48 14.85 7.73
CA SER A 470 1.95 13.52 8.14
C SER A 470 2.29 12.66 6.92
N VAL A 471 3.44 12.00 6.99
CA VAL A 471 3.89 11.06 5.95
C VAL A 471 3.09 9.76 6.06
N PHE A 472 2.80 9.12 4.93
CA PHE A 472 2.18 7.80 4.95
C PHE A 472 3.16 6.76 5.51
N LEU A 473 2.66 5.85 6.34
CA LEU A 473 3.47 4.79 6.96
C LEU A 473 4.28 4.00 5.93
N TYR A 474 3.69 3.73 4.77
CA TYR A 474 4.33 2.99 3.68
C TYR A 474 5.55 3.69 3.04
N PHE A 475 5.80 4.95 3.33
CA PHE A 475 6.99 5.65 2.83
C PHE A 475 8.23 5.37 3.69
N ASN A 476 8.04 4.75 4.85
CA ASN A 476 9.11 4.41 5.79
C ASN A 476 9.64 2.97 5.59
N PHE A 477 9.08 2.20 4.65
CA PHE A 477 9.41 0.79 4.42
C PHE A 477 10.08 0.52 3.08
#